data_b61a867e921b1f72c2ca64567d9ae7ec
#
_entry.id   b61a867e921b1f72c2ca64567d9ae7ec
#
_cell.length_a   1.000
_cell.length_b   1.000
_cell.length_c   1.000
_cell.angle_alpha   90.00
_cell.angle_beta   90.00
_cell.angle_gamma   90.00
#
_symmetry.space_group_name_H-M   'P 1'
#
loop_
_entity.id
_entity.type
_entity.pdbx_description
1 polymer ?
#
loop_
_entity_poly.entity_id
_entity_poly.type
_entity_poly.pdbx_seq_one_letter_code
_entity_poly.pdbx_strand_id
1 'polypeptide(L)'
;MEAKQNQGVLSMDIINPHAAGVDIGSRSHWVSIGQSEKEIREFGVFNDDLYDIAKWLKENNIKSIAMESTGTYWQSLYAVLIAEGFEVVL
;
A
#
# COMPACT_ATOMS: atom_id res chain seq x y z
N MET A 1 -18.78 8.11 -12.19
CA MET A 1 -18.55 8.15 -11.74
C MET A 1 -18.35 7.97 -10.99
N GLU A 2 -18.37 8.04 -10.94
CA GLU A 2 -18.21 8.17 -10.11
C GLU A 2 -17.68 7.84 -9.36
N ALA A 3 -17.66 7.50 -9.33
CA ALA A 3 -17.13 7.34 -8.49
C ALA A 3 -16.19 7.41 -8.36
N LYS A 4 -15.95 7.82 -8.74
CA LYS A 4 -15.06 8.14 -8.53
C LYS A 4 -14.32 8.54 -7.85
N GLN A 5 -14.50 8.81 -7.61
CA GLN A 5 -13.96 9.35 -7.00
C GLN A 5 -13.10 9.05 -6.07
N ASN A 6 -13.11 8.82 -5.73
CA ASN A 6 -12.42 8.44 -4.98
C ASN A 6 -11.75 7.57 -4.81
N GLN A 7 -11.81 7.61 -4.79
CA GLN A 7 -11.18 6.71 -5.19
C GLN A 7 -9.77 6.80 -5.63
N GLY A 8 -8.81 7.57 -5.07
CA GLY A 8 -7.47 7.85 -5.53
C GLY A 8 -6.56 6.63 -5.62
N VAL A 9 -6.58 5.78 -4.59
CA VAL A 9 -5.73 4.59 -4.56
C VAL A 9 -6.11 3.63 -5.68
N LEU A 10 -7.38 3.45 -5.90
CA LEU A 10 -7.84 2.56 -6.96
C LEU A 10 -7.44 3.07 -8.33
N SER A 11 -7.50 4.39 -8.52
CA SER A 11 -7.10 4.98 -9.79
C SER A 11 -5.63 4.76 -10.08
N MET A 12 -4.78 4.85 -9.08
CA MET A 12 -3.37 4.62 -9.25
C MET A 12 -3.08 3.18 -9.65
N ASP A 13 -3.77 2.23 -9.02
CA ASP A 13 -3.59 0.83 -9.35
C ASP A 13 -3.93 0.54 -10.80
N ILE A 14 -4.96 1.20 -11.31
CA ILE A 14 -5.40 1.00 -12.68
C ILE A 14 -4.37 1.53 -13.67
N ILE A 15 -3.75 2.67 -13.36
CA ILE A 15 -2.86 3.36 -14.27
C ILE A 15 -1.47 2.74 -14.28
N ASN A 16 -1.00 2.27 -13.12
CA ASN A 16 0.40 1.86 -12.98
C ASN A 16 0.47 0.45 -12.39
N PRO A 17 0.90 -0.55 -13.19
CA PRO A 17 0.98 -1.94 -12.69
C PRO A 17 2.03 -2.14 -11.61
N HIS A 18 2.93 -1.17 -11.43
CA HIS A 18 3.98 -1.26 -10.42
C HIS A 18 3.65 -0.44 -9.18
N ALA A 19 2.40 -0.04 -9.04
CA ALA A 19 1.95 0.72 -7.88
C ALA A 19 1.00 -0.11 -7.03
N ALA A 20 1.03 0.16 -5.75
CA ALA A 20 0.15 -0.49 -4.79
C ALA A 20 -0.53 0.56 -3.93
N GLY A 21 -1.62 0.16 -3.29
CA GLY A 21 -2.32 1.02 -2.35
C GLY A 21 -2.29 0.40 -0.97
N VAL A 22 -2.20 1.23 0.05
CA VAL A 22 -2.25 0.77 1.43
C VAL A 22 -3.25 1.62 2.20
N ASP A 23 -4.20 0.93 2.81
CA ASP A 23 -5.14 1.54 3.74
C ASP A 23 -4.60 1.27 5.15
N ILE A 24 -4.17 2.34 5.80
CA ILE A 24 -3.50 2.25 7.10
C ILE A 24 -4.54 2.22 8.21
N GLY A 25 -4.44 1.21 9.07
CA GLY A 25 -5.30 1.11 10.24
C GLY A 25 -4.50 1.00 11.51
N SER A 26 -5.17 1.09 12.64
CA SER A 26 -4.52 1.00 13.94
C SER A 26 -4.22 -0.43 14.34
N ARG A 27 -4.93 -1.39 13.79
CA ARG A 27 -4.77 -2.80 14.12
C ARG A 27 -4.25 -3.63 12.98
N SER A 28 -4.52 -3.20 11.77
CA SER A 28 -4.07 -3.90 10.58
C SER A 28 -4.00 -2.94 9.43
N HIS A 29 -3.22 -3.32 8.43
CA HIS A 29 -3.10 -2.58 7.18
C HIS A 29 -3.62 -3.45 6.06
N TRP A 30 -4.33 -2.84 5.12
CA TRP A 30 -4.83 -3.55 3.95
C TRP A 30 -4.08 -3.08 2.73
N VAL A 31 -3.45 -4.02 2.04
CA VAL A 31 -2.57 -3.71 0.92
C VAL A 31 -3.17 -4.30 -0.35
N SER A 32 -3.31 -3.48 -1.38
CA SER A 32 -3.88 -3.95 -2.64
C SER A 32 -2.89 -3.76 -3.78
N ILE A 33 -2.81 -4.77 -4.63
CA ILE A 33 -1.98 -4.75 -5.83
C ILE A 33 -2.82 -5.26 -6.99
N GLY A 34 -2.31 -5.03 -8.22
CA GLY A 34 -2.95 -5.55 -9.42
C GLY A 34 -3.76 -4.51 -10.16
N GLN A 35 -3.89 -4.71 -11.46
CA GLN A 35 -4.67 -3.83 -12.31
C GLN A 35 -6.03 -4.41 -12.66
N SER A 36 -6.02 -5.51 -13.39
CA SER A 36 -7.27 -6.13 -13.84
C SER A 36 -7.82 -7.10 -12.81
N GLU A 37 -6.93 -7.80 -12.13
CA GLU A 37 -7.31 -8.67 -11.04
C GLU A 37 -6.62 -8.19 -9.78
N LYS A 38 -7.36 -7.54 -8.91
CA LYS A 38 -6.80 -7.01 -7.69
C LYS A 38 -6.65 -8.10 -6.65
N GLU A 39 -5.54 -8.05 -5.96
CA GLU A 39 -5.32 -8.90 -4.80
C GLU A 39 -5.18 -8.00 -3.59
N ILE A 40 -5.93 -8.28 -2.54
CA ILE A 40 -5.94 -7.49 -1.33
C ILE A 40 -5.55 -8.39 -0.18
N ARG A 41 -4.59 -7.95 0.61
CA ARG A 41 -4.12 -8.69 1.77
C ARG A 41 -4.15 -7.84 3.00
N GLU A 42 -4.52 -8.46 4.10
CA GLU A 42 -4.45 -7.82 5.40
C GLU A 42 -3.14 -8.23 6.08
N PHE A 43 -2.46 -7.25 6.68
CA PHE A 43 -1.24 -7.47 7.45
C PHE A 43 -1.41 -6.83 8.82
N GLY A 44 -0.67 -7.33 9.79
CA GLY A 44 -0.65 -6.71 11.10
C GLY A 44 0.17 -5.43 11.12
N VAL A 45 0.43 -4.92 12.32
CA VAL A 45 1.08 -3.63 12.49
C VAL A 45 2.42 -3.73 13.23
N PHE A 46 2.85 -4.93 13.58
CA PHE A 46 4.13 -5.12 14.25
C PHE A 46 5.26 -5.10 13.24
N ASN A 47 6.48 -4.91 13.71
CA ASN A 47 7.63 -4.76 12.82
C ASN A 47 7.75 -5.89 11.81
N ASP A 48 7.60 -7.13 12.25
CA ASP A 48 7.69 -8.27 11.33
C ASP A 48 6.64 -8.18 10.24
N ASP A 49 5.44 -7.72 10.60
CA ASP A 49 4.35 -7.57 9.62
C ASP A 49 4.71 -6.53 8.57
N LEU A 50 5.34 -5.44 9.01
CA LEU A 50 5.69 -4.35 8.08
C LEU A 50 6.75 -4.82 7.08
N TYR A 51 7.71 -5.63 7.51
CA TYR A 51 8.69 -6.19 6.61
C TYR A 51 8.06 -7.25 5.70
N ASP A 52 7.05 -7.96 6.17
CA ASP A 52 6.29 -8.88 5.32
C ASP A 52 5.57 -8.13 4.20
N ILE A 53 5.03 -6.95 4.51
CA ILE A 53 4.42 -6.11 3.47
C ILE A 53 5.46 -5.75 2.42
N ALA A 54 6.62 -5.29 2.84
CA ALA A 54 7.68 -4.90 1.91
C ALA A 54 8.10 -6.08 1.04
N LYS A 55 8.23 -7.26 1.64
CA LYS A 55 8.62 -8.46 0.90
C LYS A 55 7.58 -8.82 -0.15
N TRP A 56 6.31 -8.82 0.24
CA TRP A 56 5.24 -9.17 -0.68
C TRP A 56 5.18 -8.18 -1.85
N LEU A 57 5.35 -6.89 -1.57
CA LEU A 57 5.35 -5.87 -2.61
C LEU A 57 6.52 -6.05 -3.57
N LYS A 58 7.70 -6.40 -3.05
CA LYS A 58 8.86 -6.65 -3.91
C LYS A 58 8.65 -7.87 -4.78
N GLU A 59 8.05 -8.92 -4.23
CA GLU A 59 7.77 -10.13 -4.98
C GLU A 59 6.82 -9.88 -6.15
N ASN A 60 6.03 -8.83 -6.06
CA ASN A 60 5.08 -8.46 -7.10
C ASN A 60 5.55 -7.28 -7.94
N ASN A 61 6.83 -6.94 -7.88
CA ASN A 61 7.44 -5.89 -8.71
C ASN A 61 6.83 -4.51 -8.49
N ILE A 62 6.38 -4.24 -7.27
CA ILE A 62 5.84 -2.95 -6.93
C ILE A 62 6.99 -1.98 -6.69
N LYS A 63 6.87 -0.77 -7.22
CA LYS A 63 7.88 0.27 -7.08
C LYS A 63 7.39 1.45 -6.26
N SER A 64 6.11 1.76 -6.35
CA SER A 64 5.54 2.91 -5.66
C SER A 64 4.30 2.51 -4.90
N ILE A 65 4.07 3.17 -3.79
CA ILE A 65 2.96 2.87 -2.90
C ILE A 65 2.25 4.18 -2.56
N ALA A 66 0.92 4.16 -2.67
CA ALA A 66 0.09 5.25 -2.17
C ALA A 66 -0.50 4.82 -0.85
N MET A 67 -0.30 5.62 0.19
CA MET A 67 -0.84 5.35 1.50
C MET A 67 -2.00 6.27 1.80
N GLU A 68 -3.02 5.72 2.45
CA GLU A 68 -4.14 6.51 2.92
C GLU A 68 -4.33 6.22 4.40
N SER A 69 -4.37 7.27 5.21
CA SER A 69 -4.46 7.12 6.65
C SER A 69 -5.19 8.31 7.24
N THR A 70 -6.06 8.05 8.20
CA THR A 70 -6.76 9.12 8.91
C THR A 70 -6.11 9.46 10.24
N GLY A 71 -4.99 8.83 10.58
CA GLY A 71 -4.31 9.05 11.84
C GLY A 71 -2.82 9.06 11.68
N THR A 72 -2.12 8.68 12.74
CA THR A 72 -0.67 8.72 12.78
C THR A 72 -0.02 7.35 12.63
N TYR A 73 -0.80 6.34 12.29
CA TYR A 73 -0.31 4.95 12.27
C TYR A 73 0.49 4.63 11.01
N TRP A 74 0.63 5.58 10.09
CA TRP A 74 1.34 5.35 8.83
C TRP A 74 2.87 5.43 8.98
N GLN A 75 3.36 6.04 10.05
CA GLN A 75 4.76 6.43 10.14
C GLN A 75 5.73 5.25 10.13
N SER A 76 5.41 4.19 10.88
CA SER A 76 6.29 3.03 10.95
C SER A 76 6.38 2.31 9.61
N LEU A 77 5.25 2.14 8.94
CA LEU A 77 5.27 1.49 7.64
C LEU A 77 5.98 2.35 6.62
N TYR A 78 5.76 3.66 6.66
CA TYR A 78 6.44 4.59 5.76
C TYR A 78 7.96 4.41 5.89
N ALA A 79 8.46 4.40 7.13
CA ALA A 79 9.90 4.28 7.36
C ALA A 79 10.45 2.97 6.79
N VAL A 80 9.75 1.87 6.99
CA VAL A 80 10.17 0.58 6.46
C VAL A 80 10.18 0.59 4.94
N LEU A 81 9.12 1.12 4.32
CA LEU A 81 9.04 1.11 2.86
C LEU A 81 10.11 2.00 2.22
N ILE A 82 10.37 3.15 2.81
CA ILE A 82 11.45 4.02 2.32
C ILE A 82 12.80 3.33 2.45
N ALA A 83 13.05 2.70 3.59
CA ALA A 83 14.31 2.00 3.82
C ALA A 83 14.48 0.84 2.84
N GLU A 84 13.39 0.23 2.42
CA GLU A 84 13.43 -0.88 1.48
C GLU A 84 13.44 -0.43 0.02
N GLY A 85 13.49 0.86 -0.24
CA GLY A 85 13.70 1.38 -1.58
C GLY A 85 12.44 1.73 -2.36
N PHE A 86 11.28 1.74 -1.71
CA PHE A 86 10.05 2.10 -2.40
C PHE A 86 9.87 3.61 -2.46
N GLU A 87 9.14 4.04 -3.48
CA GLU A 87 8.64 5.40 -3.56
C GLU A 87 7.27 5.44 -2.90
N VAL A 88 7.07 6.32 -1.94
CA VAL A 88 5.83 6.34 -1.16
C VAL A 88 5.17 7.71 -1.25
N VAL A 89 3.88 7.70 -1.54
CA VAL A 89 3.05 8.90 -1.63
C VAL A 89 1.99 8.80 -0.54
N LEU A 90 1.85 9.88 0.22
CA LEU A 90 0.84 9.97 1.27
C LEU A 90 -0.41 10.68 0.80
#